data_ab6c56233c4aece4dfd948b5ed04454d
#
_entry.id   ab6c56233c4aece4dfd948b5ed04454d
#
_cell.length_a   1.000
_cell.length_b   1.000
_cell.length_c   1.000
_cell.angle_alpha   90.00
_cell.angle_beta   90.00
_cell.angle_gamma   90.00
#
_symmetry.space_group_name_H-M   'P 1'
#
loop_
_entity.id
_entity.type
_entity.pdbx_description
1 polymer ?
#
loop_
_entity_poly.entity_id
_entity_poly.type
_entity_poly.pdbx_seq_one_letter_code
_entity_poly.pdbx_strand_id
1 'polypeptide(L)'
;MHVTVVGAGQMGSGIAQVSAMAGHEVVVRDIDEDRVSTGIERIEDTLDEGVARGKVSESERDAALDRVRGVVDLDDAVADADLVVEAVPEDMDLKQDVFTDIEAAAPADAVLGSNTSSLPVTELASVLDDPERAIGLHFFNPPHLMDLVEVVVAEQTSDATEAFATDYVEDIGKEAVVVRDTPGFATSRLGVALGLEAARMVEEGVASPSDIDAGMREGYNHPMGPLELTDLVGLDVRLDIAETLRDELGERFKPPQILKRKVRAGDLGKKTGTGFYEYDEDGEKLGPADY
;
A
#
# COMPACT_ATOMS: atom_id res chain seq x y z
N MET A 1 7.14 -21.33 1.72
CA MET A 1 6.21 -21.33 0.55
C MET A 1 6.85 -20.63 -0.64
N HIS A 2 6.26 -20.75 -1.83
CA HIS A 2 6.66 -20.02 -3.02
C HIS A 2 5.73 -18.82 -3.21
N VAL A 3 6.30 -17.62 -3.20
CA VAL A 3 5.56 -16.36 -3.37
C VAL A 3 6.00 -15.73 -4.67
N THR A 4 5.06 -15.47 -5.57
CA THR A 4 5.32 -14.70 -6.79
C THR A 4 4.76 -13.30 -6.65
N VAL A 5 5.57 -12.28 -6.96
CA VAL A 5 5.14 -10.88 -6.99
C VAL A 5 5.14 -10.40 -8.43
N VAL A 6 3.98 -10.02 -8.94
CA VAL A 6 3.77 -9.50 -10.30
C VAL A 6 3.73 -7.97 -10.25
N GLY A 7 4.79 -7.36 -10.78
CA GLY A 7 5.07 -5.93 -10.70
C GLY A 7 6.30 -5.66 -9.84
N ALA A 8 7.42 -5.29 -10.46
CA ALA A 8 8.72 -5.02 -9.81
C ALA A 8 8.88 -3.54 -9.38
N GLY A 9 7.77 -2.82 -9.23
CA GLY A 9 7.74 -1.45 -8.74
C GLY A 9 8.11 -1.34 -7.25
N GLN A 10 7.98 -0.14 -6.68
CA GLN A 10 8.30 0.13 -5.27
C GLN A 10 7.56 -0.80 -4.30
N MET A 11 6.25 -1.01 -4.52
CA MET A 11 5.47 -1.90 -3.66
C MET A 11 5.85 -3.36 -3.86
N GLY A 12 5.91 -3.82 -5.13
CA GLY A 12 6.25 -5.22 -5.40
C GLY A 12 7.64 -5.61 -4.91
N SER A 13 8.67 -4.77 -5.12
CA SER A 13 10.01 -5.02 -4.56
C SER A 13 9.99 -5.10 -3.03
N GLY A 14 9.24 -4.21 -2.36
CA GLY A 14 9.12 -4.23 -0.91
C GLY A 14 8.37 -5.46 -0.37
N ILE A 15 7.32 -5.92 -1.07
CA ILE A 15 6.58 -7.16 -0.73
C ILE A 15 7.48 -8.38 -0.92
N ALA A 16 8.21 -8.43 -2.05
CA ALA A 16 9.19 -9.49 -2.31
C ALA A 16 10.28 -9.54 -1.23
N GLN A 17 10.81 -8.38 -0.84
CA GLN A 17 11.81 -8.27 0.22
C GLN A 17 11.32 -8.85 1.55
N VAL A 18 10.15 -8.44 2.03
CA VAL A 18 9.64 -8.91 3.33
C VAL A 18 9.31 -10.39 3.31
N SER A 19 8.82 -10.91 2.19
CA SER A 19 8.59 -12.34 1.98
C SER A 19 9.90 -13.15 2.01
N ALA A 20 10.95 -12.68 1.32
CA ALA A 20 12.26 -13.35 1.30
C ALA A 20 12.96 -13.32 2.67
N MET A 21 12.82 -12.21 3.41
CA MET A 21 13.33 -12.10 4.78
C MET A 21 12.63 -13.07 5.75
N ALA A 22 11.36 -13.38 5.53
CA ALA A 22 10.61 -14.37 6.30
C ALA A 22 10.97 -15.82 5.90
N GLY A 23 11.82 -16.01 4.87
CA GLY A 23 12.31 -17.33 4.47
C GLY A 23 11.53 -17.99 3.34
N HIS A 24 10.68 -17.25 2.63
CA HIS A 24 9.96 -17.74 1.47
C HIS A 24 10.86 -17.70 0.22
N GLU A 25 10.62 -18.63 -0.73
CA GLU A 25 11.19 -18.56 -2.07
C GLU A 25 10.37 -17.55 -2.87
N VAL A 26 11.02 -16.55 -3.46
CA VAL A 26 10.34 -15.41 -4.07
C VAL A 26 10.70 -15.24 -5.52
N VAL A 27 9.68 -15.09 -6.35
CA VAL A 27 9.82 -14.71 -7.75
C VAL A 27 9.31 -13.30 -7.94
N VAL A 28 10.15 -12.42 -8.51
CA VAL A 28 9.76 -11.08 -8.93
C VAL A 28 9.58 -11.08 -10.43
N ARG A 29 8.38 -10.75 -10.90
CA ARG A 29 8.04 -10.68 -12.33
C ARG A 29 7.69 -9.27 -12.75
N ASP A 30 8.19 -8.83 -13.90
CA ASP A 30 7.69 -7.64 -14.60
C ASP A 30 7.73 -7.88 -16.12
N ILE A 31 7.24 -6.91 -16.92
CA ILE A 31 7.04 -7.04 -18.36
C ILE A 31 8.34 -7.09 -19.17
N ASP A 32 9.45 -6.64 -18.59
CA ASP A 32 10.76 -6.64 -19.24
C ASP A 32 11.92 -6.85 -18.24
N GLU A 33 13.10 -7.22 -18.76
CA GLU A 33 14.29 -7.52 -17.96
C GLU A 33 14.81 -6.29 -17.19
N ASP A 34 14.69 -5.08 -17.76
CA ASP A 34 15.19 -3.85 -17.12
C ASP A 34 14.38 -3.56 -15.86
N ARG A 35 13.06 -3.72 -15.90
CA ARG A 35 12.18 -3.55 -14.73
C ARG A 35 12.43 -4.60 -13.65
N VAL A 36 12.58 -5.85 -14.05
CA VAL A 36 12.91 -6.96 -13.13
C VAL A 36 14.24 -6.67 -12.44
N SER A 37 15.29 -6.32 -13.20
CA SER A 37 16.60 -5.98 -12.65
C SER A 37 16.53 -4.81 -11.68
N THR A 38 15.86 -3.72 -12.08
CA THR A 38 15.66 -2.54 -11.22
C THR A 38 14.91 -2.89 -9.94
N GLY A 39 13.94 -3.81 -10.02
CA GLY A 39 13.20 -4.29 -8.85
C GLY A 39 14.09 -5.05 -7.87
N ILE A 40 14.97 -5.93 -8.37
CA ILE A 40 15.92 -6.68 -7.56
C ILE A 40 16.99 -5.75 -6.96
N GLU A 41 17.55 -4.83 -7.76
CA GLU A 41 18.51 -3.82 -7.28
C GLU A 41 17.91 -2.99 -6.11
N ARG A 42 16.62 -2.64 -6.20
CA ARG A 42 15.93 -1.92 -5.11
C ARG A 42 15.81 -2.75 -3.83
N ILE A 43 15.62 -4.08 -3.95
CA ILE A 43 15.63 -4.98 -2.79
C ILE A 43 17.03 -5.00 -2.16
N GLU A 44 18.08 -5.13 -2.98
CA GLU A 44 19.47 -5.13 -2.52
C GLU A 44 19.82 -3.83 -1.82
N ASP A 45 19.56 -2.67 -2.44
CA ASP A 45 19.81 -1.34 -1.86
C ASP A 45 19.11 -1.15 -0.51
N THR A 46 17.84 -1.57 -0.40
CA THR A 46 17.07 -1.45 0.85
C THR A 46 17.62 -2.34 1.95
N LEU A 47 18.04 -3.55 1.62
CA LEU A 47 18.66 -4.49 2.57
C LEU A 47 20.04 -3.98 3.00
N ASP A 48 20.84 -3.43 2.08
CA ASP A 48 22.14 -2.80 2.39
C ASP A 48 21.99 -1.60 3.31
N GLU A 49 20.98 -0.76 3.10
CA GLU A 49 20.62 0.30 4.05
C GLU A 49 20.25 -0.26 5.43
N GLY A 50 19.50 -1.37 5.47
CA GLY A 50 19.15 -2.06 6.70
C GLY A 50 20.39 -2.53 7.47
N VAL A 51 21.37 -3.10 6.77
CA VAL A 51 22.67 -3.52 7.33
C VAL A 51 23.46 -2.30 7.84
N ALA A 52 23.56 -1.25 7.04
CA ALA A 52 24.28 -0.03 7.42
C ALA A 52 23.69 0.64 8.68
N ARG A 53 22.39 0.50 8.89
CA ARG A 53 21.67 1.00 10.08
C ARG A 53 21.65 -0.01 11.25
N GLY A 54 22.23 -1.19 11.09
CA GLY A 54 22.25 -2.26 12.11
C GLY A 54 20.85 -2.85 12.42
N LYS A 55 19.92 -2.79 11.47
CA LYS A 55 18.56 -3.36 11.57
C LYS A 55 18.48 -4.76 10.98
N VAL A 56 19.36 -5.09 10.04
CA VAL A 56 19.50 -6.38 9.37
C VAL A 56 20.96 -6.79 9.48
N SER A 57 21.26 -8.06 9.74
CA SER A 57 22.62 -8.58 9.68
C SER A 57 23.01 -8.90 8.21
N GLU A 58 24.33 -8.92 7.91
CA GLU A 58 24.83 -9.34 6.60
C GLU A 58 24.33 -10.75 6.22
N SER A 59 24.26 -11.67 7.19
CA SER A 59 23.79 -13.02 6.95
C SER A 59 22.29 -13.10 6.64
N GLU A 60 21.46 -12.27 7.23
CA GLU A 60 20.01 -12.17 6.91
C GLU A 60 19.81 -11.57 5.53
N ARG A 61 20.56 -10.51 5.20
CA ARG A 61 20.56 -9.89 3.88
C ARG A 61 20.94 -10.91 2.80
N ASP A 62 22.06 -11.60 2.94
CA ASP A 62 22.54 -12.58 1.97
C ASP A 62 21.53 -13.73 1.80
N ALA A 63 20.99 -14.25 2.92
CA ALA A 63 19.98 -15.29 2.89
C ALA A 63 18.66 -14.85 2.25
N ALA A 64 18.26 -13.57 2.37
CA ALA A 64 17.07 -13.06 1.71
C ALA A 64 17.32 -12.93 0.20
N LEU A 65 18.48 -12.39 -0.22
CA LEU A 65 18.82 -12.25 -1.65
C LEU A 65 18.93 -13.60 -2.37
N ASP A 66 19.48 -14.62 -1.70
CA ASP A 66 19.58 -15.98 -2.26
C ASP A 66 18.21 -16.61 -2.57
N ARG A 67 17.12 -16.12 -1.98
CA ARG A 67 15.74 -16.59 -2.20
C ARG A 67 15.00 -15.82 -3.26
N VAL A 68 15.54 -14.70 -3.76
CA VAL A 68 14.87 -13.85 -4.76
C VAL A 68 15.39 -14.17 -6.13
N ARG A 69 14.48 -14.46 -7.07
CA ARG A 69 14.82 -14.58 -8.48
C ARG A 69 13.91 -13.70 -9.36
N GLY A 70 14.44 -13.16 -10.43
CA GLY A 70 13.70 -12.37 -11.41
C GLY A 70 13.27 -13.20 -12.61
N VAL A 71 12.06 -12.97 -13.12
CA VAL A 71 11.50 -13.66 -14.29
C VAL A 71 10.65 -12.67 -15.10
N VAL A 72 10.71 -12.71 -16.43
CA VAL A 72 9.86 -11.92 -17.31
C VAL A 72 8.63 -12.70 -17.76
N ASP A 73 8.80 -13.97 -18.09
CA ASP A 73 7.71 -14.84 -18.52
C ASP A 73 6.76 -15.12 -17.34
N LEU A 74 5.45 -14.93 -17.55
CA LEU A 74 4.46 -15.09 -16.50
C LEU A 74 4.24 -16.55 -16.12
N ASP A 75 4.16 -17.44 -17.11
CA ASP A 75 3.93 -18.88 -16.88
C ASP A 75 5.06 -19.46 -16.03
N ASP A 76 6.33 -19.12 -16.37
CA ASP A 76 7.50 -19.54 -15.61
C ASP A 76 7.54 -18.92 -14.19
N ALA A 77 6.98 -17.70 -14.03
CA ALA A 77 7.00 -17.00 -12.75
C ALA A 77 6.02 -17.61 -11.73
N VAL A 78 4.85 -18.05 -12.19
CA VAL A 78 3.75 -18.51 -11.30
C VAL A 78 3.64 -20.04 -11.21
N ALA A 79 4.44 -20.80 -11.98
CA ALA A 79 4.30 -22.26 -12.14
C ALA A 79 4.27 -23.06 -10.83
N ASP A 80 4.99 -22.63 -9.80
CA ASP A 80 5.11 -23.30 -8.51
C ASP A 80 4.56 -22.43 -7.35
N ALA A 81 3.80 -21.35 -7.66
CA ALA A 81 3.37 -20.39 -6.65
C ALA A 81 2.29 -20.97 -5.71
N ASP A 82 2.50 -20.80 -4.41
CA ASP A 82 1.46 -20.98 -3.38
C ASP A 82 0.62 -19.68 -3.26
N LEU A 83 1.30 -18.53 -3.45
CA LEU A 83 0.71 -17.20 -3.41
C LEU A 83 1.25 -16.35 -4.56
N VAL A 84 0.35 -15.69 -5.29
CA VAL A 84 0.71 -14.66 -6.25
C VAL A 84 0.18 -13.32 -5.76
N VAL A 85 1.07 -12.32 -5.60
CA VAL A 85 0.69 -10.96 -5.20
C VAL A 85 0.85 -10.03 -6.39
N GLU A 86 -0.25 -9.53 -6.91
CA GLU A 86 -0.28 -8.52 -7.97
C GLU A 86 0.00 -7.13 -7.37
N ALA A 87 0.97 -6.42 -7.92
CA ALA A 87 1.39 -5.07 -7.55
C ALA A 87 1.67 -4.19 -8.78
N VAL A 88 0.86 -4.35 -9.84
CA VAL A 88 0.89 -3.52 -11.06
C VAL A 88 0.19 -2.17 -10.83
N PRO A 89 0.28 -1.19 -11.77
CA PRO A 89 -0.39 0.10 -11.62
C PRO A 89 -1.88 -0.01 -11.30
N GLU A 90 -2.40 0.99 -10.56
CA GLU A 90 -3.77 1.03 -10.03
C GLU A 90 -4.78 1.38 -11.15
N ASP A 91 -5.08 0.38 -11.97
CA ASP A 91 -6.02 0.44 -13.09
C ASP A 91 -6.82 -0.86 -13.13
N MET A 92 -8.15 -0.77 -13.12
CA MET A 92 -9.04 -1.94 -13.00
C MET A 92 -8.88 -2.89 -14.17
N ASP A 93 -8.92 -2.38 -15.39
CA ASP A 93 -8.86 -3.20 -16.60
C ASP A 93 -7.51 -3.94 -16.67
N LEU A 94 -6.40 -3.25 -16.38
CA LEU A 94 -5.07 -3.85 -16.31
C LEU A 94 -4.98 -4.95 -15.26
N LYS A 95 -5.50 -4.70 -14.05
CA LYS A 95 -5.46 -5.69 -12.97
C LYS A 95 -6.33 -6.91 -13.27
N GLN A 96 -7.49 -6.73 -13.90
CA GLN A 96 -8.35 -7.84 -14.34
C GLN A 96 -7.68 -8.68 -15.42
N ASP A 97 -7.04 -8.06 -16.41
CA ASP A 97 -6.25 -8.77 -17.43
C ASP A 97 -5.13 -9.59 -16.78
N VAL A 98 -4.37 -8.99 -15.88
CA VAL A 98 -3.28 -9.65 -15.14
C VAL A 98 -3.80 -10.78 -14.27
N PHE A 99 -4.93 -10.62 -13.58
CA PHE A 99 -5.55 -11.68 -12.76
C PHE A 99 -5.99 -12.88 -13.63
N THR A 100 -6.58 -12.60 -14.79
CA THR A 100 -6.97 -13.65 -15.75
C THR A 100 -5.75 -14.43 -16.26
N ASP A 101 -4.67 -13.73 -16.60
CA ASP A 101 -3.44 -14.35 -17.07
C ASP A 101 -2.76 -15.18 -15.96
N ILE A 102 -2.73 -14.66 -14.71
CA ILE A 102 -2.22 -15.38 -13.54
C ILE A 102 -3.03 -16.66 -13.31
N GLU A 103 -4.36 -16.55 -13.32
CA GLU A 103 -5.24 -17.71 -13.08
C GLU A 103 -5.00 -18.83 -14.10
N ALA A 104 -4.81 -18.46 -15.36
CA ALA A 104 -4.58 -19.43 -16.44
C ALA A 104 -3.25 -20.21 -16.30
N ALA A 105 -2.24 -19.60 -15.64
CA ALA A 105 -0.89 -20.14 -15.55
C ALA A 105 -0.52 -20.71 -14.17
N ALA A 106 -1.10 -20.18 -13.10
CA ALA A 106 -0.80 -20.59 -11.72
C ALA A 106 -1.44 -21.94 -11.34
N PRO A 107 -0.88 -22.65 -10.34
CA PRO A 107 -1.53 -23.81 -9.75
C PRO A 107 -2.98 -23.53 -9.31
N ALA A 108 -3.86 -24.52 -9.45
CA ALA A 108 -5.29 -24.35 -9.15
C ALA A 108 -5.58 -24.03 -7.66
N ASP A 109 -4.65 -24.35 -6.77
CA ASP A 109 -4.71 -24.10 -5.33
C ASP A 109 -3.94 -22.85 -4.90
N ALA A 110 -3.29 -22.14 -5.82
CA ALA A 110 -2.60 -20.89 -5.54
C ALA A 110 -3.59 -19.78 -5.15
N VAL A 111 -3.27 -19.03 -4.08
CA VAL A 111 -4.02 -17.84 -3.68
C VAL A 111 -3.60 -16.64 -4.53
N LEU A 112 -4.57 -15.85 -4.99
CA LEU A 112 -4.37 -14.69 -5.85
C LEU A 112 -4.63 -13.41 -5.05
N GLY A 113 -3.57 -12.71 -4.65
CA GLY A 113 -3.62 -11.48 -3.88
C GLY A 113 -3.47 -10.24 -4.76
N SER A 114 -4.22 -9.18 -4.50
CA SER A 114 -3.99 -7.85 -5.09
C SER A 114 -3.52 -6.86 -4.04
N ASN A 115 -2.46 -6.11 -4.35
CA ASN A 115 -2.00 -4.99 -3.51
C ASN A 115 -2.72 -3.67 -3.88
N THR A 116 -3.95 -3.73 -4.33
CA THR A 116 -4.75 -2.52 -4.55
C THR A 116 -4.96 -1.75 -3.26
N SER A 117 -4.98 -0.42 -3.35
CA SER A 117 -5.28 0.48 -2.22
C SER A 117 -6.71 1.02 -2.24
N SER A 118 -7.42 0.90 -3.37
CA SER A 118 -8.70 1.58 -3.57
C SER A 118 -9.69 0.84 -4.47
N LEU A 119 -9.21 -0.06 -5.34
CA LEU A 119 -10.09 -0.78 -6.27
C LEU A 119 -10.83 -1.91 -5.56
N PRO A 120 -12.13 -2.14 -5.88
CA PRO A 120 -12.90 -3.23 -5.28
C PRO A 120 -12.32 -4.59 -5.62
N VAL A 121 -11.89 -5.35 -4.63
CA VAL A 121 -11.34 -6.71 -4.81
C VAL A 121 -12.41 -7.66 -5.35
N THR A 122 -13.67 -7.45 -4.98
CA THR A 122 -14.84 -8.17 -5.51
C THR A 122 -14.97 -8.00 -7.02
N GLU A 123 -14.71 -6.80 -7.54
CA GLU A 123 -14.74 -6.53 -8.98
C GLU A 123 -13.51 -7.14 -9.68
N LEU A 124 -12.33 -7.06 -9.05
CA LEU A 124 -11.12 -7.74 -9.55
C LEU A 124 -11.33 -9.26 -9.66
N ALA A 125 -11.93 -9.87 -8.63
CA ALA A 125 -12.20 -11.31 -8.60
C ALA A 125 -13.26 -11.77 -9.63
N SER A 126 -14.10 -10.85 -10.11
CA SER A 126 -15.25 -11.20 -10.97
C SER A 126 -14.89 -11.76 -12.34
N VAL A 127 -13.65 -11.59 -12.79
CA VAL A 127 -13.15 -12.10 -14.08
C VAL A 127 -12.56 -13.50 -13.99
N LEU A 128 -12.36 -14.03 -12.78
CA LEU A 128 -11.77 -15.34 -12.53
C LEU A 128 -12.81 -16.47 -12.70
N ASP A 129 -12.37 -17.61 -13.16
CA ASP A 129 -13.14 -18.86 -13.19
C ASP A 129 -13.35 -19.40 -11.75
N ASP A 130 -12.34 -19.21 -10.86
CA ASP A 130 -12.39 -19.56 -9.45
C ASP A 130 -12.11 -18.32 -8.56
N PRO A 131 -13.12 -17.44 -8.38
CA PRO A 131 -12.95 -16.23 -7.59
C PRO A 131 -12.81 -16.46 -6.07
N GLU A 132 -13.06 -17.69 -5.58
CA GLU A 132 -12.96 -18.02 -4.15
C GLU A 132 -11.51 -17.90 -3.62
N ARG A 133 -10.51 -17.98 -4.51
CA ARG A 133 -9.08 -17.86 -4.18
C ARG A 133 -8.51 -16.46 -4.30
N ALA A 134 -9.33 -15.47 -4.66
CA ALA A 134 -8.93 -14.07 -4.74
C ALA A 134 -9.08 -13.35 -3.41
N ILE A 135 -8.11 -12.48 -3.08
CA ILE A 135 -8.09 -11.68 -1.86
C ILE A 135 -7.31 -10.38 -2.07
N GLY A 136 -7.63 -9.33 -1.31
CA GLY A 136 -6.78 -8.15 -1.24
C GLY A 136 -5.69 -8.30 -0.17
N LEU A 137 -4.48 -7.91 -0.51
CA LEU A 137 -3.33 -7.83 0.40
C LEU A 137 -2.77 -6.41 0.33
N HIS A 138 -3.43 -5.48 1.01
CA HIS A 138 -3.07 -4.06 0.97
C HIS A 138 -1.92 -3.76 1.91
N PHE A 139 -0.70 -3.76 1.36
CA PHE A 139 0.52 -3.35 2.04
C PHE A 139 0.65 -1.83 2.05
N PHE A 140 1.24 -1.30 3.11
CA PHE A 140 1.54 0.13 3.23
C PHE A 140 2.98 0.44 2.79
N ASN A 141 3.14 1.59 2.16
CA ASN A 141 4.44 2.05 1.67
C ASN A 141 5.27 2.74 2.77
N PRO A 142 6.54 2.37 2.99
CA PRO A 142 7.23 1.25 2.36
C PRO A 142 6.98 -0.08 3.11
N PRO A 143 6.80 -1.23 2.40
CA PRO A 143 6.42 -2.50 3.02
C PRO A 143 7.35 -2.99 4.12
N HIS A 144 8.65 -2.74 4.02
CA HIS A 144 9.65 -3.18 5.01
C HIS A 144 9.63 -2.39 6.33
N LEU A 145 8.97 -1.21 6.37
CA LEU A 145 8.86 -0.38 7.58
C LEU A 145 7.47 -0.40 8.21
N MET A 146 6.46 -0.76 7.43
CA MET A 146 5.06 -0.74 7.88
C MET A 146 4.67 -2.12 8.40
N ASP A 147 4.20 -2.17 9.64
CA ASP A 147 3.87 -3.44 10.31
C ASP A 147 2.47 -3.98 9.93
N LEU A 148 1.63 -3.16 9.30
CA LEU A 148 0.23 -3.47 8.99
C LEU A 148 0.05 -3.94 7.55
N VAL A 149 -0.79 -4.98 7.36
CA VAL A 149 -1.39 -5.35 6.08
C VAL A 149 -2.90 -5.50 6.26
N GLU A 150 -3.70 -4.81 5.46
CA GLU A 150 -5.12 -5.09 5.40
C GLU A 150 -5.37 -6.31 4.51
N VAL A 151 -5.95 -7.34 5.09
CA VAL A 151 -6.45 -8.54 4.39
C VAL A 151 -7.88 -8.24 3.97
N VAL A 152 -8.09 -7.92 2.69
CA VAL A 152 -9.37 -7.43 2.16
C VAL A 152 -10.16 -8.60 1.57
N VAL A 153 -11.23 -8.96 2.25
CA VAL A 153 -12.10 -10.11 1.91
C VAL A 153 -13.18 -9.68 0.94
N ALA A 154 -13.10 -10.15 -0.31
CA ALA A 154 -14.11 -9.95 -1.34
C ALA A 154 -15.39 -10.76 -1.03
N GLU A 155 -16.48 -10.48 -1.74
CA GLU A 155 -17.73 -11.24 -1.61
C GLU A 155 -17.57 -12.73 -1.98
N GLN A 156 -16.62 -13.05 -2.87
CA GLN A 156 -16.35 -14.39 -3.35
C GLN A 156 -15.28 -15.14 -2.54
N THR A 157 -14.42 -14.43 -1.82
CA THR A 157 -13.28 -15.00 -1.09
C THR A 157 -13.74 -16.11 -0.13
N SER A 158 -13.12 -17.30 -0.22
CA SER A 158 -13.41 -18.40 0.70
C SER A 158 -12.78 -18.19 2.08
N ASP A 159 -13.35 -18.83 3.11
CA ASP A 159 -12.78 -18.85 4.47
C ASP A 159 -11.35 -19.43 4.48
N ALA A 160 -11.05 -20.37 3.58
CA ALA A 160 -9.73 -20.97 3.46
C ALA A 160 -8.72 -19.98 2.90
N THR A 161 -9.11 -19.17 1.91
CA THR A 161 -8.28 -18.09 1.33
C THR A 161 -8.03 -16.98 2.34
N GLU A 162 -9.07 -16.56 3.10
CA GLU A 162 -8.92 -15.59 4.18
C GLU A 162 -7.92 -16.08 5.25
N ALA A 163 -8.06 -17.34 5.69
CA ALA A 163 -7.15 -17.93 6.67
C ALA A 163 -5.71 -18.01 6.14
N PHE A 164 -5.51 -18.50 4.91
CA PHE A 164 -4.20 -18.58 4.27
C PHE A 164 -3.52 -17.19 4.18
N ALA A 165 -4.25 -16.18 3.74
CA ALA A 165 -3.74 -14.82 3.61
C ALA A 165 -3.38 -14.20 4.97
N THR A 166 -4.19 -14.47 6.00
CA THR A 166 -3.93 -14.02 7.38
C THR A 166 -2.67 -14.68 7.92
N ASP A 167 -2.56 -16.01 7.79
CA ASP A 167 -1.37 -16.77 8.22
C ASP A 167 -0.10 -16.29 7.49
N TYR A 168 -0.18 -16.02 6.18
CA TYR A 168 0.94 -15.45 5.42
C TYR A 168 1.38 -14.09 5.96
N VAL A 169 0.44 -13.18 6.23
CA VAL A 169 0.76 -11.84 6.77
C VAL A 169 1.43 -11.95 8.14
N GLU A 170 0.97 -12.85 9.00
CA GLU A 170 1.57 -13.09 10.30
C GLU A 170 2.97 -13.74 10.17
N ASP A 171 3.15 -14.67 9.23
CA ASP A 171 4.43 -15.37 8.99
C ASP A 171 5.53 -14.43 8.48
N ILE A 172 5.17 -13.40 7.71
CA ILE A 172 6.10 -12.33 7.32
C ILE A 172 6.33 -11.27 8.42
N GLY A 173 5.84 -11.52 9.64
CA GLY A 173 6.06 -10.69 10.83
C GLY A 173 5.23 -9.41 10.87
N LYS A 174 4.08 -9.39 10.19
CA LYS A 174 3.18 -8.22 10.15
C LYS A 174 1.86 -8.48 10.86
N GLU A 175 1.15 -7.40 11.21
CA GLU A 175 -0.18 -7.46 11.79
C GLU A 175 -1.23 -7.53 10.67
N ALA A 176 -2.01 -8.61 10.63
CA ALA A 176 -3.10 -8.78 9.71
C ALA A 176 -4.37 -8.08 10.24
N VAL A 177 -4.90 -7.13 9.50
CA VAL A 177 -6.20 -6.52 9.77
C VAL A 177 -7.19 -6.97 8.73
N VAL A 178 -8.06 -7.91 9.12
CA VAL A 178 -9.07 -8.46 8.22
C VAL A 178 -10.22 -7.46 8.07
N VAL A 179 -10.51 -7.09 6.83
CA VAL A 179 -11.56 -6.13 6.48
C VAL A 179 -12.41 -6.66 5.32
N ARG A 180 -13.67 -6.28 5.25
CA ARG A 180 -14.51 -6.53 4.09
C ARG A 180 -14.19 -5.55 2.98
N ASP A 181 -14.32 -6.01 1.73
CA ASP A 181 -14.15 -5.19 0.53
C ASP A 181 -15.23 -4.10 0.49
N THR A 182 -14.86 -2.92 0.97
CA THR A 182 -15.70 -1.72 0.99
C THR A 182 -14.86 -0.50 0.63
N PRO A 183 -15.44 0.56 0.05
CA PRO A 183 -14.68 1.72 -0.39
C PRO A 183 -13.76 2.30 0.68
N GLY A 184 -12.44 2.32 0.37
CA GLY A 184 -11.37 2.80 1.24
C GLY A 184 -11.00 1.86 2.39
N PHE A 185 -11.49 0.62 2.37
CA PHE A 185 -11.23 -0.40 3.38
C PHE A 185 -11.44 0.15 4.81
N ALA A 186 -10.57 -0.11 5.77
CA ALA A 186 -10.66 0.50 7.09
C ALA A 186 -9.74 1.71 7.24
N THR A 187 -8.47 1.58 6.89
CA THR A 187 -7.44 2.59 7.21
C THR A 187 -7.55 3.83 6.32
N SER A 188 -7.71 3.66 5.00
CA SER A 188 -7.88 4.79 4.08
C SER A 188 -9.15 5.56 4.40
N ARG A 189 -10.25 4.85 4.66
CA ARG A 189 -11.54 5.46 5.02
C ARG A 189 -11.47 6.28 6.31
N LEU A 190 -10.86 5.74 7.38
CA LEU A 190 -10.69 6.45 8.65
C LEU A 190 -9.68 7.59 8.53
N GLY A 191 -8.55 7.34 7.88
CA GLY A 191 -7.50 8.35 7.70
C GLY A 191 -7.99 9.55 6.89
N VAL A 192 -8.77 9.31 5.81
CA VAL A 192 -9.40 10.39 5.04
C VAL A 192 -10.44 11.13 5.87
N ALA A 193 -11.31 10.43 6.59
CA ALA A 193 -12.33 11.08 7.43
C ALA A 193 -11.72 12.04 8.47
N LEU A 194 -10.64 11.60 9.16
CA LEU A 194 -9.91 12.43 10.13
C LEU A 194 -9.21 13.62 9.45
N GLY A 195 -8.53 13.39 8.32
CA GLY A 195 -7.84 14.45 7.58
C GLY A 195 -8.81 15.50 7.03
N LEU A 196 -9.97 15.09 6.49
CA LEU A 196 -10.99 16.01 5.99
C LEU A 196 -11.59 16.86 7.12
N GLU A 197 -11.87 16.25 8.27
CA GLU A 197 -12.43 17.00 9.40
C GLU A 197 -11.40 17.98 9.97
N ALA A 198 -10.14 17.57 10.12
CA ALA A 198 -9.06 18.46 10.53
C ALA A 198 -8.89 19.65 9.54
N ALA A 199 -8.96 19.39 8.24
CA ALA A 199 -8.90 20.44 7.21
C ALA A 199 -10.12 21.39 7.28
N ARG A 200 -11.32 20.90 7.60
CA ARG A 200 -12.51 21.75 7.85
C ARG A 200 -12.31 22.64 9.06
N MET A 201 -11.78 22.09 10.17
CA MET A 201 -11.48 22.88 11.36
C MET A 201 -10.52 24.04 11.07
N VAL A 202 -9.53 23.84 10.20
CA VAL A 202 -8.65 24.93 9.74
C VAL A 202 -9.45 25.94 8.91
N GLU A 203 -10.25 25.50 7.96
CA GLU A 203 -11.06 26.37 7.08
C GLU A 203 -12.07 27.22 7.86
N GLU A 204 -12.64 26.65 8.90
CA GLU A 204 -13.61 27.30 9.79
C GLU A 204 -12.96 28.18 10.87
N GLY A 205 -11.63 28.17 10.97
CA GLY A 205 -10.89 28.96 11.97
C GLY A 205 -11.04 28.44 13.41
N VAL A 206 -11.31 27.15 13.59
CA VAL A 206 -11.46 26.53 14.92
C VAL A 206 -10.13 26.56 15.69
N ALA A 207 -9.03 26.18 15.03
CA ALA A 207 -7.68 26.23 15.59
C ALA A 207 -6.63 26.22 14.46
N SER A 208 -5.37 26.49 14.84
CA SER A 208 -4.25 26.35 13.90
C SER A 208 -3.98 24.88 13.58
N PRO A 209 -3.33 24.54 12.42
CA PRO A 209 -2.91 23.19 12.13
C PRO A 209 -2.10 22.54 13.25
N SER A 210 -1.17 23.29 13.84
CA SER A 210 -0.33 22.81 14.94
C SER A 210 -1.15 22.44 16.18
N ASP A 211 -2.18 23.21 16.51
CA ASP A 211 -3.02 22.94 17.69
C ASP A 211 -3.95 21.76 17.45
N ILE A 212 -4.51 21.62 16.23
CA ILE A 212 -5.34 20.46 15.85
C ILE A 212 -4.51 19.17 15.94
N ASP A 213 -3.34 19.18 15.34
CA ASP A 213 -2.42 18.03 15.33
C ASP A 213 -1.91 17.71 16.75
N ALA A 214 -1.58 18.73 17.55
CA ALA A 214 -1.22 18.54 18.95
C ALA A 214 -2.37 17.91 19.76
N GLY A 215 -3.60 18.34 19.51
CA GLY A 215 -4.78 17.74 20.15
C GLY A 215 -4.91 16.24 19.91
N MET A 216 -4.59 15.77 18.71
CA MET A 216 -4.64 14.36 18.38
C MET A 216 -3.42 13.58 18.91
N ARG A 217 -2.22 14.17 18.85
CA ARG A 217 -1.02 13.53 19.40
C ARG A 217 -1.11 13.40 20.93
N GLU A 218 -1.38 14.50 21.63
CA GLU A 218 -1.31 14.55 23.10
C GLU A 218 -2.61 14.08 23.75
N GLY A 219 -3.77 14.33 23.10
CA GLY A 219 -5.08 13.97 23.64
C GLY A 219 -5.51 12.52 23.34
N TYR A 220 -5.10 11.99 22.21
CA TYR A 220 -5.48 10.64 21.74
C TYR A 220 -4.29 9.70 21.50
N ASN A 221 -3.07 10.17 21.78
CA ASN A 221 -1.84 9.39 21.67
C ASN A 221 -1.55 8.90 20.22
N HIS A 222 -1.97 9.68 19.23
CA HIS A 222 -1.60 9.39 17.84
C HIS A 222 -0.11 9.68 17.62
N PRO A 223 0.61 8.85 16.85
CA PRO A 223 2.03 9.10 16.57
C PRO A 223 2.25 10.37 15.73
N MET A 224 1.25 10.76 14.92
CA MET A 224 1.26 11.93 14.05
C MET A 224 -0.13 12.57 14.03
N GLY A 225 -0.19 13.88 13.88
CA GLY A 225 -1.47 14.58 13.74
C GLY A 225 -2.08 14.39 12.34
N PRO A 226 -3.41 14.59 12.19
CA PRO A 226 -4.11 14.30 10.94
C PRO A 226 -3.71 15.20 9.78
N LEU A 227 -3.30 16.45 10.02
CA LEU A 227 -2.86 17.36 8.97
C LEU A 227 -1.43 17.07 8.52
N GLU A 228 -0.54 16.76 9.47
CA GLU A 228 0.82 16.29 9.17
C GLU A 228 0.78 14.96 8.39
N LEU A 229 -0.09 14.03 8.77
CA LEU A 229 -0.30 12.78 8.04
C LEU A 229 -0.87 13.04 6.63
N THR A 230 -1.74 14.03 6.47
CA THR A 230 -2.27 14.43 5.17
C THR A 230 -1.16 14.97 4.26
N ASP A 231 -0.25 15.80 4.80
CA ASP A 231 0.91 16.30 4.08
C ASP A 231 1.91 15.18 3.71
N LEU A 232 2.10 14.21 4.60
CA LEU A 232 2.97 13.07 4.37
C LEU A 232 2.47 12.18 3.22
N VAL A 233 1.18 11.88 3.20
CA VAL A 233 0.55 11.07 2.14
C VAL A 233 0.47 11.85 0.82
N GLY A 234 0.25 13.14 0.89
CA GLY A 234 0.04 14.05 -0.23
C GLY A 234 -1.42 14.48 -0.37
N LEU A 235 -1.60 15.79 -0.51
CA LEU A 235 -2.93 16.40 -0.57
C LEU A 235 -3.72 16.02 -1.82
N ASP A 236 -3.02 15.80 -2.94
CA ASP A 236 -3.60 15.28 -4.19
C ASP A 236 -4.15 13.86 -4.01
N VAL A 237 -3.35 12.96 -3.44
CA VAL A 237 -3.78 11.58 -3.15
C VAL A 237 -4.97 11.58 -2.18
N ARG A 238 -4.93 12.41 -1.13
CA ARG A 238 -6.05 12.57 -0.19
C ARG A 238 -7.31 13.10 -0.85
N LEU A 239 -7.16 14.03 -1.81
CA LEU A 239 -8.28 14.59 -2.56
C LEU A 239 -8.93 13.53 -3.45
N ASP A 240 -8.13 12.77 -4.20
CA ASP A 240 -8.62 11.73 -5.12
C ASP A 240 -9.37 10.63 -4.35
N ILE A 241 -8.81 10.15 -3.23
CA ILE A 241 -9.47 9.16 -2.37
C ILE A 241 -10.77 9.74 -1.78
N ALA A 242 -10.75 11.00 -1.34
CA ALA A 242 -11.94 11.64 -0.78
C ALA A 242 -13.06 11.82 -1.82
N GLU A 243 -12.74 12.12 -3.07
CA GLU A 243 -13.71 12.21 -4.17
C GLU A 243 -14.29 10.84 -4.50
N THR A 244 -13.49 9.80 -4.58
CA THR A 244 -13.94 8.41 -4.73
C THR A 244 -14.86 7.98 -3.57
N LEU A 245 -14.44 8.21 -2.32
CA LEU A 245 -15.26 7.89 -1.14
C LEU A 245 -16.56 8.71 -1.08
N ARG A 246 -16.55 9.93 -1.61
CA ARG A 246 -17.76 10.74 -1.71
C ARG A 246 -18.75 10.17 -2.71
N ASP A 247 -18.28 9.72 -3.85
CA ASP A 247 -19.14 9.15 -4.90
C ASP A 247 -19.78 7.84 -4.41
N GLU A 248 -19.03 7.00 -3.68
CA GLU A 248 -19.49 5.71 -3.14
C GLU A 248 -20.29 5.83 -1.83
N LEU A 249 -19.85 6.70 -0.90
CA LEU A 249 -20.36 6.75 0.48
C LEU A 249 -21.09 8.05 0.84
N GLY A 250 -21.16 9.00 -0.11
CA GLY A 250 -21.93 10.23 -0.02
C GLY A 250 -21.19 11.43 0.59
N GLU A 251 -21.93 12.51 0.80
CA GLU A 251 -21.43 13.87 1.11
C GLU A 251 -20.58 13.97 2.40
N ARG A 252 -20.57 12.98 3.26
CA ARG A 252 -19.70 12.96 4.46
C ARG A 252 -18.21 12.99 4.12
N PHE A 253 -17.83 12.52 2.92
CA PHE A 253 -16.46 12.56 2.40
C PHE A 253 -16.19 13.73 1.45
N LYS A 254 -17.12 14.70 1.34
CA LYS A 254 -16.91 15.88 0.52
C LYS A 254 -15.66 16.65 0.94
N PRO A 255 -14.66 16.81 0.04
CA PRO A 255 -13.46 17.54 0.36
C PRO A 255 -13.73 19.01 0.66
N PRO A 256 -13.16 19.60 1.74
CA PRO A 256 -13.26 21.03 2.03
C PRO A 256 -12.54 21.87 0.96
N GLN A 257 -12.92 23.14 0.82
CA GLN A 257 -12.36 24.00 -0.22
C GLN A 257 -10.87 24.30 0.01
N ILE A 258 -10.42 24.34 1.26
CA ILE A 258 -9.00 24.54 1.58
C ILE A 258 -8.12 23.44 0.95
N LEU A 259 -8.54 22.17 1.04
CA LEU A 259 -7.80 21.05 0.42
C LEU A 259 -7.75 21.22 -1.09
N LYS A 260 -8.88 21.51 -1.72
CA LYS A 260 -8.96 21.74 -3.18
C LYS A 260 -8.12 22.93 -3.64
N ARG A 261 -8.09 24.02 -2.86
CA ARG A 261 -7.26 25.20 -3.17
C ARG A 261 -5.79 24.88 -3.10
N LYS A 262 -5.33 24.19 -2.06
CA LYS A 262 -3.92 23.79 -1.92
C LYS A 262 -3.47 22.89 -3.05
N VAL A 263 -4.24 21.85 -3.40
CA VAL A 263 -3.93 20.98 -4.54
C VAL A 263 -3.83 21.78 -5.85
N ARG A 264 -4.75 22.72 -6.11
CA ARG A 264 -4.69 23.60 -7.31
C ARG A 264 -3.49 24.56 -7.31
N ALA A 265 -3.01 24.93 -6.13
CA ALA A 265 -1.81 25.78 -5.98
C ALA A 265 -0.52 24.99 -6.18
N GLY A 266 -0.56 23.65 -6.15
CA GLY A 266 0.62 22.78 -6.18
C GLY A 266 1.22 22.54 -4.80
N ASP A 267 0.54 22.96 -3.73
CA ASP A 267 0.90 22.72 -2.33
C ASP A 267 0.47 21.29 -1.94
N LEU A 268 1.25 20.28 -2.37
CA LEU A 268 0.86 18.88 -2.25
C LEU A 268 1.37 18.19 -0.97
N GLY A 269 1.88 18.94 -0.03
CA GLY A 269 2.44 18.44 1.22
C GLY A 269 3.96 18.28 1.19
N LYS A 270 4.49 17.35 1.98
CA LYS A 270 5.92 17.12 2.15
C LYS A 270 6.68 16.96 0.84
N LYS A 271 6.11 16.29 -0.15
CA LYS A 271 6.75 16.03 -1.47
C LYS A 271 7.00 17.28 -2.32
N THR A 272 6.31 18.39 -2.02
CA THR A 272 6.50 19.69 -2.70
C THR A 272 7.03 20.77 -1.78
N GLY A 273 7.38 20.43 -0.53
CA GLY A 273 7.87 21.34 0.47
C GLY A 273 6.78 22.17 1.16
N THR A 274 5.55 22.12 0.69
CA THR A 274 4.44 22.92 1.24
C THR A 274 3.12 22.15 1.17
N GLY A 275 2.38 22.13 2.28
CA GLY A 275 1.03 21.61 2.43
C GLY A 275 0.27 22.39 3.50
N PHE A 276 -0.22 21.73 4.55
CA PHE A 276 -0.67 22.40 5.77
C PHE A 276 0.51 22.91 6.62
N TYR A 277 1.69 22.35 6.36
CA TYR A 277 2.97 22.77 6.92
C TYR A 277 3.96 23.13 5.81
N GLU A 278 5.02 23.84 6.20
CA GLU A 278 6.21 24.04 5.38
C GLU A 278 7.27 23.00 5.78
N TYR A 279 8.05 22.56 4.80
CA TYR A 279 9.14 21.59 4.95
C TYR A 279 10.40 22.13 4.29
N ASP A 280 11.55 21.82 4.87
CA ASP A 280 12.87 22.14 4.26
C ASP A 280 13.26 21.10 3.20
N GLU A 281 14.47 21.29 2.64
CA GLU A 281 15.01 20.41 1.60
C GLU A 281 15.25 18.96 2.09
N ASP A 282 15.45 18.78 3.39
CA ASP A 282 15.59 17.47 4.04
C ASP A 282 14.22 16.85 4.41
N GLY A 283 13.14 17.58 4.20
CA GLY A 283 11.77 17.20 4.52
C GLY A 283 11.43 17.33 6.00
N GLU A 284 12.20 18.12 6.77
CA GLU A 284 11.88 18.42 8.16
C GLU A 284 10.83 19.53 8.23
N LYS A 285 9.86 19.34 9.15
CA LYS A 285 8.74 20.27 9.33
C LYS A 285 9.19 21.58 9.98
N LEU A 286 8.99 22.70 9.29
CA LEU A 286 9.36 24.04 9.74
C LEU A 286 8.25 24.69 10.58
N GLY A 287 7.00 24.59 10.19
CA GLY A 287 5.85 25.18 10.85
C GLY A 287 4.59 25.18 9.99
N PRO A 288 3.46 25.71 10.50
CA PRO A 288 2.26 25.86 9.68
C PRO A 288 2.51 26.75 8.47
N ALA A 289 2.02 26.33 7.29
CA ALA A 289 2.02 27.18 6.11
C ALA A 289 0.99 28.32 6.24
N ASP A 290 1.21 29.43 5.53
CA ASP A 290 0.24 30.52 5.40
C ASP A 290 -0.99 30.06 4.57
N TYR A 291 -2.22 30.57 4.88
CA TYR A 291 -3.48 30.21 4.22
C TYR A 291 -4.12 31.38 3.50
#